data_3e8520a9798f56171f8491e3953efba6
#
_entry.id   3e8520a9798f56171f8491e3953efba6
#
_cell.length_a   1.000
_cell.length_b   1.000
_cell.length_c   1.000
_cell.angle_alpha   90.00
_cell.angle_beta   90.00
_cell.angle_gamma   90.00
#
_symmetry.space_group_name_H-M   'P 1'
#
loop_
_entity.id
_entity.type
_entity.pdbx_description
1 polymer ?
#
loop_
_entity_poly.entity_id
_entity_poly.type
_entity_poly.pdbx_seq_one_letter_code
_entity_poly.pdbx_strand_id
1 'polypeptide(L)'
;MSKKSTKDVLTSPFLITVYAIILMIVFLFFKFKTNEGIIVNSFEEKNKSSWSCSYDFFRGEKKSNMKGNGDDLFINVMSELGEMNIKVEDKNGKILFNQTISDLDDSGESIDVFNIKVSQEVKVSIKAKNHKGDFKINYRDLEDFSKESKEVIFLYGEAHDYKGIKKAEVDLWGKYYKEYGIRNLFIEDSYIDAQFLNMWMKSDDDKILNELYDDCDGTLAHTEENLNFFKEIKKKYPETVFYGTDVCHTYKTGGKRYLKYLEENGKVGTDDYNRSVESIEQGKKYYADEETGNKYRENIMVKNFVDEYEKLEDKRIVGIYGTSHVLPYSNDYFNEIPCMANQLNKKYPKILNIEDACTLERYPKYKDSEYRYYK
;
A
#
# COMPACT_ATOMS: atom_id res chain seq x y z
N MET A 1 11.38 1.94 -75.35
CA MET A 1 10.56 1.82 -74.10
C MET A 1 11.12 0.64 -73.30
N SER A 2 11.86 0.89 -72.25
CA SER A 2 12.45 -0.15 -71.38
C SER A 2 11.36 -0.74 -70.49
N LYS A 3 11.16 -2.07 -70.57
CA LYS A 3 10.28 -2.82 -69.63
C LYS A 3 10.93 -2.77 -68.27
N LYS A 4 10.40 -1.96 -67.31
CA LYS A 4 10.75 -2.10 -65.92
C LYS A 4 10.53 -3.52 -65.43
N SER A 5 11.54 -4.13 -64.86
CA SER A 5 11.48 -5.48 -64.31
C SER A 5 10.43 -5.51 -63.18
N THR A 6 9.67 -6.60 -63.09
CA THR A 6 8.72 -6.85 -61.96
C THR A 6 9.38 -6.76 -60.60
N LYS A 7 10.68 -6.98 -60.49
CA LYS A 7 11.48 -6.78 -59.27
C LYS A 7 11.57 -5.27 -58.82
N ASP A 8 11.68 -4.35 -59.79
CA ASP A 8 11.81 -2.89 -59.46
C ASP A 8 10.50 -2.29 -58.99
N VAL A 9 9.37 -2.91 -59.29
CA VAL A 9 8.04 -2.49 -58.82
C VAL A 9 7.83 -2.89 -57.37
N LEU A 10 8.27 -4.07 -56.95
CA LEU A 10 8.10 -4.61 -55.61
C LEU A 10 9.01 -3.92 -54.55
N THR A 11 10.10 -3.27 -54.97
CA THR A 11 11.03 -2.56 -54.07
C THR A 11 10.82 -1.06 -54.06
N SER A 12 9.79 -0.55 -54.72
CA SER A 12 9.48 0.91 -54.71
C SER A 12 9.15 1.35 -53.28
N PRO A 13 9.82 2.39 -52.71
CA PRO A 13 9.52 2.92 -51.38
C PRO A 13 8.03 3.24 -51.21
N PHE A 14 7.37 3.68 -52.24
CA PHE A 14 5.92 3.95 -52.26
C PHE A 14 5.09 2.69 -51.97
N LEU A 15 5.40 1.57 -52.65
CA LEU A 15 4.70 0.30 -52.44
C LEU A 15 4.98 -0.32 -51.07
N ILE A 16 6.18 -0.18 -50.54
CA ILE A 16 6.55 -0.59 -49.19
C ILE A 16 5.72 0.21 -48.16
N THR A 17 5.60 1.51 -48.34
CA THR A 17 4.80 2.39 -47.47
C THR A 17 3.30 2.02 -47.54
N VAL A 18 2.76 1.79 -48.73
CA VAL A 18 1.37 1.39 -48.91
C VAL A 18 1.10 0.01 -48.26
N TYR A 19 2.04 -0.94 -48.38
CA TYR A 19 1.91 -2.27 -47.77
C TYR A 19 1.99 -2.17 -46.23
N ALA A 20 2.86 -1.32 -45.71
CA ALA A 20 2.95 -1.07 -44.27
C ALA A 20 1.67 -0.43 -43.71
N ILE A 21 1.07 0.52 -44.45
CA ILE A 21 -0.23 1.13 -44.11
C ILE A 21 -1.36 0.09 -44.15
N ILE A 22 -1.39 -0.76 -45.17
CA ILE A 22 -2.38 -1.83 -45.28
C ILE A 22 -2.24 -2.85 -44.15
N LEU A 23 -1.02 -3.26 -43.83
CA LEU A 23 -0.73 -4.14 -42.66
C LEU A 23 -1.15 -3.50 -41.34
N MET A 24 -0.90 -2.22 -41.18
CA MET A 24 -1.32 -1.46 -40.00
C MET A 24 -2.86 -1.37 -39.91
N ILE A 25 -3.55 -1.11 -41.02
CA ILE A 25 -5.01 -1.09 -41.07
C ILE A 25 -5.60 -2.51 -40.79
N VAL A 26 -5.01 -3.55 -41.35
CA VAL A 26 -5.41 -4.94 -41.11
C VAL A 26 -5.16 -5.30 -39.64
N PHE A 27 -4.02 -4.94 -39.09
CA PHE A 27 -3.70 -5.14 -37.66
C PHE A 27 -4.68 -4.39 -36.74
N LEU A 28 -5.00 -3.13 -37.05
CA LEU A 28 -6.00 -2.36 -36.35
C LEU A 28 -7.39 -3.00 -36.47
N PHE A 29 -7.77 -3.45 -37.71
CA PHE A 29 -9.06 -4.11 -37.94
C PHE A 29 -9.20 -5.43 -37.18
N PHE A 30 -8.13 -6.25 -37.11
CA PHE A 30 -8.11 -7.46 -36.27
C PHE A 30 -8.16 -7.14 -34.79
N LYS A 31 -7.46 -6.09 -34.31
CA LYS A 31 -7.58 -5.61 -32.93
C LYS A 31 -8.98 -5.07 -32.59
N PHE A 32 -9.63 -4.38 -33.52
CA PHE A 32 -11.02 -3.92 -33.33
C PHE A 32 -12.05 -5.07 -33.36
N LYS A 33 -11.74 -6.20 -33.98
CA LYS A 33 -12.65 -7.36 -34.09
C LYS A 33 -12.56 -8.31 -32.90
N THR A 34 -11.44 -8.30 -32.15
CA THR A 34 -11.37 -8.91 -30.83
C THR A 34 -11.92 -7.88 -29.85
N ASN A 35 -12.95 -8.18 -29.10
CA ASN A 35 -13.62 -7.29 -28.12
C ASN A 35 -12.66 -6.80 -26.97
N GLU A 36 -11.36 -6.92 -27.12
CA GLU A 36 -10.35 -6.59 -26.10
C GLU A 36 -10.00 -5.09 -26.03
N GLY A 37 -10.43 -4.31 -27.03
CA GLY A 37 -10.18 -2.86 -27.03
C GLY A 37 -8.77 -2.47 -27.47
N ILE A 38 -8.39 -1.20 -27.20
CA ILE A 38 -7.07 -0.62 -27.51
C ILE A 38 -6.27 -0.50 -26.22
N ILE A 39 -5.05 -1.05 -26.23
CA ILE A 39 -4.08 -0.88 -25.15
C ILE A 39 -2.74 -0.49 -25.77
N VAL A 40 -2.06 0.49 -25.18
CA VAL A 40 -0.81 1.08 -25.71
C VAL A 40 0.29 0.95 -24.67
N ASN A 41 1.49 0.59 -25.12
CA ASN A 41 2.70 0.44 -24.29
C ASN A 41 2.44 -0.43 -23.05
N SER A 42 1.84 -1.60 -23.26
CA SER A 42 1.46 -2.45 -22.13
C SER A 42 2.49 -3.52 -21.84
N PHE A 43 2.69 -3.75 -20.54
CA PHE A 43 3.37 -4.92 -20.02
C PHE A 43 2.35 -5.73 -19.19
N GLU A 44 2.09 -6.97 -19.57
CA GLU A 44 1.11 -7.85 -18.93
C GLU A 44 1.77 -9.15 -18.46
N GLU A 45 1.59 -9.47 -17.19
CA GLU A 45 1.94 -10.78 -16.62
C GLU A 45 0.68 -11.47 -16.13
N LYS A 46 0.54 -12.74 -16.49
CA LYS A 46 -0.65 -13.51 -16.16
C LYS A 46 -0.33 -14.97 -15.92
N ASN A 47 -0.82 -15.48 -14.80
CA ASN A 47 -0.84 -16.90 -14.51
C ASN A 47 -2.21 -17.31 -13.92
N LYS A 48 -2.33 -18.49 -13.31
CA LYS A 48 -3.61 -18.96 -12.78
C LYS A 48 -4.09 -18.15 -11.58
N SER A 49 -3.18 -17.71 -10.71
CA SER A 49 -3.49 -17.06 -9.44
C SER A 49 -3.13 -15.57 -9.40
N SER A 50 -2.51 -15.06 -10.46
CA SER A 50 -2.06 -13.67 -10.54
C SER A 50 -2.30 -13.10 -11.93
N TRP A 51 -2.68 -11.82 -11.96
CA TRP A 51 -2.85 -11.06 -13.19
C TRP A 51 -2.51 -9.60 -12.95
N SER A 52 -1.51 -9.09 -13.67
CA SER A 52 -1.11 -7.68 -13.64
C SER A 52 -0.97 -7.12 -15.04
N CYS A 53 -1.18 -5.84 -15.17
CA CYS A 53 -0.95 -5.11 -16.42
C CYS A 53 -0.68 -3.63 -16.12
N SER A 54 0.41 -3.10 -16.65
CA SER A 54 0.69 -1.67 -16.71
C SER A 54 0.57 -1.16 -18.15
N TYR A 55 0.16 0.08 -18.36
CA TYR A 55 -0.06 0.64 -19.70
C TYR A 55 -0.19 2.17 -19.68
N ASP A 56 0.19 2.79 -20.81
CA ASP A 56 0.00 4.23 -21.00
C ASP A 56 -1.44 4.60 -21.40
N PHE A 57 -2.16 3.67 -22.01
CA PHE A 57 -3.55 3.88 -22.42
C PHE A 57 -4.29 2.56 -22.55
N PHE A 58 -5.50 2.50 -21.96
CA PHE A 58 -6.43 1.39 -22.14
C PHE A 58 -7.86 1.88 -22.34
N ARG A 59 -8.50 1.38 -23.38
CA ARG A 59 -9.92 1.56 -23.68
C ARG A 59 -10.50 0.27 -24.19
N GLY A 60 -11.35 -0.39 -23.42
CA GLY A 60 -11.96 -1.67 -23.80
C GLY A 60 -12.20 -2.57 -22.59
N GLU A 61 -12.24 -3.85 -22.82
CA GLU A 61 -12.48 -4.85 -21.79
C GLU A 61 -11.46 -5.99 -21.88
N LYS A 62 -10.89 -6.37 -20.73
CA LYS A 62 -10.07 -7.58 -20.57
C LYS A 62 -10.73 -8.53 -19.59
N LYS A 63 -10.57 -9.83 -19.78
CA LYS A 63 -11.14 -10.87 -18.92
C LYS A 63 -10.12 -11.94 -18.57
N SER A 64 -10.22 -12.45 -17.35
CA SER A 64 -9.42 -13.57 -16.88
C SER A 64 -10.27 -14.51 -16.03
N ASN A 65 -10.10 -15.81 -16.24
CA ASN A 65 -10.49 -16.79 -15.24
C ASN A 65 -9.29 -17.03 -14.35
N MET A 66 -9.46 -16.80 -13.05
CA MET A 66 -8.39 -16.94 -12.08
C MET A 66 -8.73 -18.07 -11.11
N LYS A 67 -7.69 -18.75 -10.63
CA LYS A 67 -7.81 -19.85 -9.69
C LYS A 67 -6.66 -19.79 -8.69
N GLY A 68 -6.99 -19.88 -7.41
CA GLY A 68 -6.03 -19.93 -6.30
C GLY A 68 -6.36 -21.02 -5.31
N ASN A 69 -5.49 -21.23 -4.35
CA ASN A 69 -5.71 -22.15 -3.24
C ASN A 69 -6.39 -21.44 -2.05
N GLY A 70 -6.23 -20.12 -1.97
CA GLY A 70 -6.84 -19.28 -0.94
C GLY A 70 -8.25 -18.82 -1.31
N ASP A 71 -8.89 -18.17 -0.37
CA ASP A 71 -10.22 -17.57 -0.50
C ASP A 71 -10.19 -16.03 -0.49
N ASP A 72 -9.00 -15.43 -0.46
CA ASP A 72 -8.79 -13.99 -0.58
C ASP A 72 -8.26 -13.62 -1.96
N LEU A 73 -8.90 -12.64 -2.58
CA LEU A 73 -8.43 -12.01 -3.81
C LEU A 73 -8.05 -10.56 -3.51
N PHE A 74 -6.78 -10.26 -3.67
CA PHE A 74 -6.23 -8.94 -3.49
C PHE A 74 -6.22 -8.20 -4.82
N ILE A 75 -6.77 -6.99 -4.85
CA ILE A 75 -6.86 -6.13 -6.02
C ILE A 75 -6.18 -4.80 -5.68
N ASN A 76 -5.21 -4.43 -6.48
CA ASN A 76 -4.52 -3.15 -6.42
C ASN A 76 -4.64 -2.46 -7.78
N VAL A 77 -5.01 -1.19 -7.79
CA VAL A 77 -5.14 -0.37 -9.00
C VAL A 77 -4.46 0.97 -8.76
N MET A 78 -3.59 1.35 -9.67
CA MET A 78 -3.07 2.70 -9.76
C MET A 78 -3.68 3.39 -10.99
N SER A 79 -4.27 4.54 -10.80
CA SER A 79 -4.92 5.33 -11.84
C SER A 79 -4.29 6.71 -11.95
N GLU A 80 -3.82 7.07 -13.14
CA GLU A 80 -3.30 8.40 -13.47
C GLU A 80 -4.32 9.18 -14.33
N LEU A 81 -5.21 8.51 -15.03
CA LEU A 81 -6.21 9.12 -15.91
C LEU A 81 -7.34 8.16 -16.21
N GLY A 82 -8.57 8.71 -16.38
CA GLY A 82 -9.73 7.99 -16.90
C GLY A 82 -10.45 7.14 -15.86
N GLU A 83 -11.19 6.14 -16.34
CA GLU A 83 -12.03 5.28 -15.49
C GLU A 83 -11.67 3.81 -15.70
N MET A 84 -11.65 3.04 -14.61
CA MET A 84 -11.56 1.58 -14.65
C MET A 84 -12.69 0.98 -13.83
N ASN A 85 -13.42 0.03 -14.42
CA ASN A 85 -14.36 -0.81 -13.69
C ASN A 85 -13.79 -2.22 -13.55
N ILE A 86 -13.78 -2.73 -12.34
CA ILE A 86 -13.38 -4.09 -12.02
C ILE A 86 -14.59 -4.84 -11.51
N LYS A 87 -14.88 -5.99 -12.15
CA LYS A 87 -15.94 -6.89 -11.75
C LYS A 87 -15.37 -8.29 -11.50
N VAL A 88 -15.72 -8.89 -10.36
CA VAL A 88 -15.37 -10.26 -10.00
C VAL A 88 -16.66 -11.06 -9.85
N GLU A 89 -16.73 -12.20 -10.52
CA GLU A 89 -17.87 -13.13 -10.52
C GLU A 89 -17.39 -14.52 -10.07
N ASP A 90 -18.19 -15.22 -9.28
CA ASP A 90 -17.95 -16.63 -8.99
C ASP A 90 -18.25 -17.52 -10.24
N LYS A 91 -17.99 -18.80 -10.12
CA LYS A 91 -18.25 -19.79 -11.18
C LYS A 91 -19.73 -19.89 -11.62
N ASN A 92 -20.65 -19.41 -10.80
CA ASN A 92 -22.10 -19.42 -11.08
C ASN A 92 -22.57 -18.07 -11.67
N GLY A 93 -21.68 -17.10 -11.83
CA GLY A 93 -21.98 -15.75 -12.30
C GLY A 93 -22.54 -14.81 -11.23
N LYS A 94 -22.51 -15.20 -9.94
CA LYS A 94 -22.81 -14.28 -8.84
C LYS A 94 -21.71 -13.21 -8.78
N ILE A 95 -22.09 -11.95 -8.75
CA ILE A 95 -21.16 -10.83 -8.60
C ILE A 95 -20.69 -10.80 -7.15
N LEU A 96 -19.39 -10.95 -6.94
CA LEU A 96 -18.72 -10.84 -5.66
C LEU A 96 -18.19 -9.44 -5.43
N PHE A 97 -17.75 -8.75 -6.50
CA PHE A 97 -17.22 -7.39 -6.45
C PHE A 97 -17.55 -6.67 -7.76
N ASN A 98 -17.86 -5.38 -7.68
CA ASN A 98 -18.06 -4.54 -8.86
C ASN A 98 -17.83 -3.08 -8.49
N GLN A 99 -16.66 -2.56 -8.81
CA GLN A 99 -16.26 -1.19 -8.47
C GLN A 99 -15.77 -0.45 -9.71
N THR A 100 -16.17 0.80 -9.82
CA THR A 100 -15.59 1.75 -10.77
C THR A 100 -14.67 2.71 -10.01
N ILE A 101 -13.44 2.79 -10.46
CA ILE A 101 -12.38 3.65 -9.96
C ILE A 101 -12.24 4.78 -10.97
N SER A 102 -12.44 6.01 -10.53
CA SER A 102 -12.41 7.21 -11.38
C SER A 102 -11.98 8.45 -10.61
N ASP A 103 -11.91 8.37 -9.28
CA ASP A 103 -11.59 9.51 -8.45
C ASP A 103 -10.06 9.61 -8.36
N LEU A 104 -9.52 10.64 -8.97
CA LEU A 104 -8.12 11.02 -8.84
C LEU A 104 -8.01 11.98 -7.66
N ASP A 105 -6.94 11.89 -6.90
CA ASP A 105 -6.61 12.86 -5.87
C ASP A 105 -6.16 14.20 -6.47
N ASP A 106 -5.78 15.16 -5.62
CA ASP A 106 -5.34 16.49 -6.05
C ASP A 106 -4.00 16.43 -6.84
N SER A 107 -3.23 15.34 -6.74
CA SER A 107 -2.03 15.10 -7.54
C SER A 107 -2.34 14.61 -8.96
N GLY A 108 -3.58 14.18 -9.21
CA GLY A 108 -4.01 13.57 -10.47
C GLY A 108 -3.75 12.07 -10.54
N GLU A 109 -3.52 11.42 -9.41
CA GLU A 109 -3.34 9.97 -9.28
C GLU A 109 -4.30 9.40 -8.24
N SER A 110 -4.60 8.10 -8.30
CA SER A 110 -5.23 7.38 -7.22
C SER A 110 -4.64 5.98 -7.09
N ILE A 111 -4.56 5.50 -5.85
CA ILE A 111 -4.20 4.12 -5.54
C ILE A 111 -5.35 3.52 -4.75
N ASP A 112 -5.95 2.47 -5.30
CA ASP A 112 -7.09 1.78 -4.72
C ASP A 112 -6.73 0.32 -4.43
N VAL A 113 -6.93 -0.10 -3.18
CA VAL A 113 -6.60 -1.45 -2.71
C VAL A 113 -7.83 -2.12 -2.14
N PHE A 114 -8.13 -3.32 -2.62
CA PHE A 114 -9.27 -4.12 -2.16
C PHE A 114 -8.80 -5.53 -1.79
N ASN A 115 -9.35 -6.05 -0.70
CA ASN A 115 -9.20 -7.45 -0.32
C ASN A 115 -10.59 -8.06 -0.18
N ILE A 116 -10.95 -8.98 -1.07
CA ILE A 116 -12.29 -9.54 -1.16
C ILE A 116 -12.28 -11.04 -0.91
N LYS A 117 -13.30 -11.53 -0.20
CA LYS A 117 -13.54 -12.97 -0.05
C LYS A 117 -14.12 -13.54 -1.34
N VAL A 118 -13.49 -14.57 -1.84
CA VAL A 118 -13.85 -15.23 -3.11
C VAL A 118 -13.81 -16.74 -2.96
N SER A 119 -14.38 -17.44 -3.94
CA SER A 119 -14.17 -18.88 -4.12
C SER A 119 -12.81 -19.14 -4.80
N GLN A 120 -12.37 -20.40 -4.79
CA GLN A 120 -11.12 -20.81 -5.44
C GLN A 120 -11.05 -20.52 -6.94
N GLU A 121 -12.20 -20.30 -7.62
CA GLU A 121 -12.28 -19.95 -9.03
C GLU A 121 -13.19 -18.73 -9.20
N VAL A 122 -12.66 -17.70 -9.86
CA VAL A 122 -13.40 -16.49 -10.19
C VAL A 122 -13.14 -16.06 -11.61
N LYS A 123 -14.10 -15.33 -12.18
CA LYS A 123 -13.94 -14.59 -13.42
C LYS A 123 -13.79 -13.11 -13.11
N VAL A 124 -12.66 -12.56 -13.50
CA VAL A 124 -12.37 -11.13 -13.38
C VAL A 124 -12.59 -10.47 -14.75
N SER A 125 -13.32 -9.37 -14.76
CA SER A 125 -13.51 -8.51 -15.92
C SER A 125 -13.07 -7.10 -15.59
N ILE A 126 -12.16 -6.55 -16.40
CA ILE A 126 -11.66 -5.20 -16.28
C ILE A 126 -12.11 -4.42 -17.49
N LYS A 127 -12.88 -3.35 -17.28
CA LYS A 127 -13.34 -2.46 -18.33
C LYS A 127 -12.80 -1.06 -18.09
N ALA A 128 -12.01 -0.57 -19.05
CA ALA A 128 -11.37 0.74 -19.00
C ALA A 128 -11.97 1.70 -20.02
N LYS A 129 -12.00 2.99 -19.60
CA LYS A 129 -12.44 4.11 -20.44
C LYS A 129 -11.38 5.20 -20.40
N ASN A 130 -10.48 5.16 -21.41
CA ASN A 130 -9.36 6.07 -21.55
C ASN A 130 -8.46 6.10 -20.31
N HIS A 131 -8.24 4.93 -19.71
CA HIS A 131 -7.49 4.80 -18.46
C HIS A 131 -6.00 4.74 -18.75
N LYS A 132 -5.19 5.39 -17.89
CA LYS A 132 -3.74 5.25 -17.78
C LYS A 132 -3.41 4.79 -16.37
N GLY A 133 -2.45 3.87 -16.22
CA GLY A 133 -2.04 3.32 -14.94
C GLY A 133 -1.77 1.83 -14.99
N ASP A 134 -2.00 1.15 -13.88
CA ASP A 134 -1.83 -0.29 -13.78
C ASP A 134 -2.89 -0.95 -12.90
N PHE A 135 -2.94 -2.29 -12.97
CA PHE A 135 -3.66 -3.09 -11.99
C PHE A 135 -2.88 -4.36 -11.66
N LYS A 136 -3.08 -4.87 -10.46
CA LYS A 136 -2.55 -6.13 -9.99
C LYS A 136 -3.59 -6.88 -9.17
N ILE A 137 -3.87 -8.12 -9.57
CA ILE A 137 -4.89 -8.98 -8.96
C ILE A 137 -4.24 -10.31 -8.61
N ASN A 138 -4.28 -10.70 -7.34
CA ASN A 138 -3.60 -11.90 -6.85
C ASN A 138 -4.49 -12.65 -5.88
N TYR A 139 -4.52 -13.98 -6.00
CA TYR A 139 -4.97 -14.81 -4.89
C TYR A 139 -3.92 -14.80 -3.77
N ARG A 140 -4.41 -14.77 -2.55
CA ARG A 140 -3.60 -14.93 -1.35
C ARG A 140 -4.06 -16.14 -0.56
N ASP A 141 -3.11 -16.95 -0.16
CA ASP A 141 -3.31 -18.08 0.74
C ASP A 141 -2.97 -17.60 2.17
N LEU A 142 -3.94 -16.90 2.77
CA LEU A 142 -3.81 -16.43 4.15
C LEU A 142 -4.27 -17.50 5.12
N GLU A 143 -3.61 -17.60 6.25
CA GLU A 143 -4.13 -18.37 7.38
C GLU A 143 -5.38 -17.68 7.93
N ASP A 144 -6.40 -18.45 8.26
CA ASP A 144 -7.60 -17.92 8.91
C ASP A 144 -7.24 -17.31 10.25
N PHE A 145 -7.48 -16.01 10.41
CA PHE A 145 -7.27 -15.32 11.66
C PHE A 145 -8.41 -15.62 12.63
N SER A 146 -8.08 -16.18 13.77
CA SER A 146 -8.97 -16.36 14.91
C SER A 146 -8.45 -15.63 16.13
N LYS A 147 -9.29 -15.54 17.19
CA LYS A 147 -8.86 -14.96 18.48
C LYS A 147 -7.74 -15.75 19.15
N GLU A 148 -7.62 -17.02 18.80
CA GLU A 148 -6.60 -17.95 19.29
C GLU A 148 -5.32 -17.94 18.46
N SER A 149 -5.30 -17.25 17.31
CA SER A 149 -4.09 -17.11 16.49
C SER A 149 -2.98 -16.47 17.30
N LYS A 150 -1.79 -17.07 17.25
CA LYS A 150 -0.61 -16.59 18.00
C LYS A 150 0.17 -15.51 17.24
N GLU A 151 0.03 -15.50 15.92
CA GLU A 151 0.74 -14.61 15.03
C GLU A 151 -0.23 -14.08 13.97
N VAL A 152 -0.23 -12.76 13.77
CA VAL A 152 -0.93 -12.10 12.68
C VAL A 152 -0.40 -10.68 12.52
N ILE A 153 -0.25 -10.25 11.28
CA ILE A 153 0.12 -8.90 10.92
C ILE A 153 -1.03 -8.32 10.10
N PHE A 154 -1.69 -7.29 10.60
CA PHE A 154 -2.63 -6.47 9.83
C PHE A 154 -1.94 -5.16 9.48
N LEU A 155 -1.79 -4.86 8.20
CA LEU A 155 -1.32 -3.56 7.73
C LEU A 155 -2.46 -2.81 7.04
N TYR A 156 -2.61 -1.55 7.40
CA TYR A 156 -3.61 -0.65 6.85
C TYR A 156 -2.93 0.54 6.20
N GLY A 157 -3.30 0.78 4.93
CA GLY A 157 -2.88 1.96 4.19
C GLY A 157 -3.77 3.16 4.49
N GLU A 158 -3.17 4.33 4.65
CA GLU A 158 -3.88 5.60 4.81
C GLU A 158 -3.38 6.65 3.80
N ALA A 159 -4.21 7.64 3.50
CA ALA A 159 -3.79 8.88 2.86
C ALA A 159 -3.73 9.97 3.93
N HIS A 160 -2.53 10.51 4.18
CA HIS A 160 -2.28 11.44 5.30
C HIS A 160 -3.14 12.71 5.29
N ASP A 161 -3.52 13.16 4.10
CA ASP A 161 -4.34 14.34 3.88
C ASP A 161 -5.86 14.04 3.78
N TYR A 162 -6.25 12.76 3.90
CA TYR A 162 -7.65 12.36 3.76
C TYR A 162 -8.44 12.70 5.03
N LYS A 163 -9.37 13.65 4.88
CA LYS A 163 -10.17 14.15 6.00
C LYS A 163 -11.01 13.05 6.65
N GLY A 164 -10.86 12.90 7.96
CA GLY A 164 -11.59 11.90 8.74
C GLY A 164 -10.87 10.56 8.89
N ILE A 165 -9.73 10.34 8.20
CA ILE A 165 -8.99 9.07 8.27
C ILE A 165 -8.59 8.74 9.72
N LYS A 166 -8.10 9.68 10.49
CA LYS A 166 -7.67 9.46 11.88
C LYS A 166 -8.80 8.98 12.80
N LYS A 167 -10.03 9.40 12.53
CA LYS A 167 -11.20 8.85 13.24
C LYS A 167 -11.47 7.39 12.86
N ALA A 168 -11.39 7.06 11.58
CA ALA A 168 -11.55 5.68 11.11
C ALA A 168 -10.47 4.76 11.70
N GLU A 169 -9.23 5.23 11.81
CA GLU A 169 -8.12 4.51 12.43
C GLU A 169 -8.34 4.27 13.94
N VAL A 170 -8.85 5.26 14.68
CA VAL A 170 -9.24 5.06 16.09
C VAL A 170 -10.31 3.99 16.23
N ASP A 171 -11.32 4.01 15.38
CA ASP A 171 -12.43 3.02 15.41
C ASP A 171 -11.92 1.62 15.01
N LEU A 172 -11.05 1.54 14.01
CA LEU A 172 -10.39 0.32 13.58
C LEU A 172 -9.55 -0.27 14.70
N TRP A 173 -8.64 0.51 15.28
CA TRP A 173 -7.83 0.07 16.41
C TRP A 173 -8.70 -0.45 17.54
N GLY A 174 -9.78 0.28 17.84
CA GLY A 174 -10.73 -0.09 18.88
C GLY A 174 -11.38 -1.46 18.67
N LYS A 175 -11.63 -1.86 17.43
CA LYS A 175 -12.12 -3.20 17.10
C LYS A 175 -11.08 -4.26 17.50
N TYR A 176 -9.85 -4.14 17.03
CA TYR A 176 -8.80 -5.11 17.32
C TYR A 176 -8.45 -5.16 18.81
N TYR A 177 -8.39 -3.99 19.46
CA TYR A 177 -8.15 -3.88 20.89
C TYR A 177 -9.21 -4.59 21.73
N LYS A 178 -10.52 -4.36 21.45
CA LYS A 178 -11.66 -4.88 22.25
C LYS A 178 -12.00 -6.31 21.90
N GLU A 179 -12.08 -6.64 20.61
CA GLU A 179 -12.59 -7.92 20.16
C GLU A 179 -11.52 -9.02 20.12
N TYR A 180 -10.29 -8.64 19.81
CA TYR A 180 -9.18 -9.59 19.63
C TYR A 180 -8.10 -9.48 20.72
N GLY A 181 -8.16 -8.47 21.58
CA GLY A 181 -7.20 -8.29 22.67
C GLY A 181 -5.81 -7.89 22.19
N ILE A 182 -5.67 -7.36 20.96
CA ILE A 182 -4.38 -6.88 20.42
C ILE A 182 -3.99 -5.60 21.14
N ARG A 183 -2.69 -5.46 21.44
CA ARG A 183 -2.14 -4.29 22.16
C ARG A 183 -1.01 -3.63 21.40
N ASN A 184 -0.45 -4.28 20.40
CA ASN A 184 0.71 -3.82 19.65
C ASN A 184 0.25 -3.04 18.41
N LEU A 185 0.43 -1.71 18.43
CA LEU A 185 0.12 -0.81 17.33
C LEU A 185 1.41 -0.31 16.70
N PHE A 186 1.66 -0.73 15.47
CA PHE A 186 2.79 -0.30 14.65
C PHE A 186 2.41 0.94 13.84
N ILE A 187 3.28 1.92 13.80
CA ILE A 187 3.01 3.22 13.17
C ILE A 187 4.19 3.70 12.32
N GLU A 188 3.90 4.58 11.36
CA GLU A 188 4.87 5.24 10.49
C GLU A 188 5.56 6.41 11.20
N ASP A 189 6.06 6.12 12.40
CA ASP A 189 6.88 7.02 13.20
C ASP A 189 8.20 6.34 13.54
N SER A 190 9.19 7.08 14.04
CA SER A 190 10.46 6.49 14.42
C SER A 190 10.38 5.70 15.74
N TYR A 191 11.38 4.85 15.97
CA TYR A 191 11.56 4.18 17.27
C TYR A 191 11.47 5.18 18.46
N ILE A 192 12.15 6.31 18.34
CA ILE A 192 12.20 7.33 19.40
C ILE A 192 10.84 7.96 19.64
N ASP A 193 10.11 8.29 18.58
CA ASP A 193 8.78 8.88 18.70
C ASP A 193 7.81 7.90 19.38
N ALA A 194 7.88 6.63 19.05
CA ALA A 194 7.11 5.59 19.72
C ALA A 194 7.48 5.43 21.21
N GLN A 195 8.77 5.55 21.57
CA GLN A 195 9.17 5.53 22.99
C GLN A 195 8.58 6.73 23.76
N PHE A 196 8.59 7.93 23.19
CA PHE A 196 7.91 9.08 23.80
C PHE A 196 6.40 8.86 23.93
N LEU A 197 5.73 8.31 22.92
CA LEU A 197 4.33 7.95 23.00
C LEU A 197 4.08 6.94 24.13
N ASN A 198 4.91 5.91 24.26
CA ASN A 198 4.79 4.90 25.33
C ASN A 198 5.05 5.48 26.73
N MET A 199 5.93 6.49 26.85
CA MET A 199 6.12 7.24 28.09
C MET A 199 4.89 8.10 28.40
N TRP A 200 4.37 8.81 27.40
CA TRP A 200 3.17 9.63 27.52
C TRP A 200 1.93 8.82 27.87
N MET A 201 1.75 7.63 27.30
CA MET A 201 0.65 6.72 27.67
C MET A 201 0.57 6.46 29.17
N LYS A 202 1.68 6.53 29.88
CA LYS A 202 1.81 6.31 31.34
C LYS A 202 1.83 7.60 32.16
N SER A 203 1.86 8.77 31.52
CA SER A 203 1.89 10.07 32.21
C SER A 203 0.49 10.56 32.56
N ASP A 204 0.39 11.46 33.53
CA ASP A 204 -0.88 12.07 33.94
C ASP A 204 -1.22 13.33 33.13
N ASP A 205 -0.27 13.85 32.34
CA ASP A 205 -0.43 15.06 31.53
C ASP A 205 -0.02 14.84 30.06
N ASP A 206 -0.25 15.87 29.22
CA ASP A 206 0.05 15.84 27.80
C ASP A 206 1.40 16.50 27.44
N LYS A 207 2.26 16.79 28.42
CA LYS A 207 3.51 17.51 28.14
C LYS A 207 4.38 16.80 27.11
N ILE A 208 4.61 15.50 27.29
CA ILE A 208 5.44 14.68 26.37
C ILE A 208 4.83 14.68 24.97
N LEU A 209 3.51 14.51 24.86
CA LEU A 209 2.82 14.49 23.56
C LEU A 209 2.91 15.87 22.87
N ASN A 210 2.73 16.97 23.61
CA ASN A 210 2.83 18.31 23.04
C ASN A 210 4.27 18.61 22.56
N GLU A 211 5.30 18.21 23.33
CA GLU A 211 6.69 18.34 22.91
C GLU A 211 6.99 17.50 21.65
N LEU A 212 6.41 16.31 21.53
CA LEU A 212 6.54 15.47 20.33
C LEU A 212 5.82 16.11 19.12
N TYR A 213 4.65 16.67 19.34
CA TYR A 213 3.90 17.41 18.33
C TYR A 213 4.69 18.61 17.82
N ASP A 214 5.27 19.41 18.73
CA ASP A 214 6.10 20.58 18.38
C ASP A 214 7.37 20.15 17.57
N ASP A 215 7.95 18.99 17.87
CA ASP A 215 9.10 18.46 17.11
C ASP A 215 8.74 18.12 15.64
N CYS A 216 7.47 17.85 15.37
CA CYS A 216 6.96 17.53 14.02
C CYS A 216 6.64 18.78 13.20
N ASP A 217 6.88 20.00 13.69
CA ASP A 217 6.59 21.24 12.94
C ASP A 217 7.24 21.24 11.56
N GLY A 218 6.44 21.60 10.55
CA GLY A 218 6.84 21.58 9.15
C GLY A 218 6.78 20.20 8.47
N THR A 219 6.26 19.16 9.13
CA THR A 219 6.01 17.83 8.54
C THR A 219 4.51 17.58 8.33
N LEU A 220 4.16 16.56 7.55
CA LEU A 220 2.76 16.11 7.37
C LEU A 220 2.15 15.55 8.66
N ALA A 221 2.96 15.16 9.64
CA ALA A 221 2.49 14.67 10.93
C ALA A 221 2.02 15.79 11.88
N HIS A 222 2.37 17.06 11.61
CA HIS A 222 2.00 18.21 12.44
C HIS A 222 0.57 18.69 12.16
N THR A 223 -0.43 17.89 12.51
CA THR A 223 -1.85 18.20 12.34
C THR A 223 -2.62 17.98 13.63
N GLU A 224 -3.69 18.77 13.84
CA GLU A 224 -4.59 18.58 15.00
C GLU A 224 -5.26 17.20 14.98
N GLU A 225 -5.56 16.68 13.80
CA GLU A 225 -6.15 15.36 13.63
C GLU A 225 -5.21 14.28 14.16
N ASN A 226 -3.90 14.36 13.86
CA ASN A 226 -2.90 13.42 14.35
C ASN A 226 -2.72 13.54 15.88
N LEU A 227 -2.65 14.77 16.41
CA LEU A 227 -2.60 15.00 17.86
C LEU A 227 -3.83 14.38 18.57
N ASN A 228 -5.03 14.59 18.01
CA ASN A 228 -6.27 14.06 18.54
C ASN A 228 -6.35 12.53 18.41
N PHE A 229 -5.79 11.93 17.36
CA PHE A 229 -5.69 10.49 17.22
C PHE A 229 -5.00 9.87 18.44
N PHE A 230 -3.83 10.34 18.82
CA PHE A 230 -3.12 9.81 19.98
C PHE A 230 -3.92 10.03 21.28
N LYS A 231 -4.51 11.21 21.49
CA LYS A 231 -5.33 11.50 22.67
C LYS A 231 -6.55 10.57 22.78
N GLU A 232 -7.23 10.27 21.66
CA GLU A 232 -8.33 9.34 21.64
C GLU A 232 -7.86 7.89 21.91
N ILE A 233 -6.70 7.48 21.40
CA ILE A 233 -6.10 6.17 21.69
C ILE A 233 -5.84 6.05 23.21
N LYS A 234 -5.14 6.99 23.83
CA LYS A 234 -4.87 6.97 25.26
C LYS A 234 -6.13 6.89 26.09
N LYS A 235 -7.12 7.70 25.76
CA LYS A 235 -8.40 7.77 26.47
C LYS A 235 -9.21 6.49 26.38
N LYS A 236 -9.27 5.87 25.20
CA LYS A 236 -10.16 4.73 24.93
C LYS A 236 -9.47 3.37 25.07
N TYR A 237 -8.15 3.33 24.85
CA TYR A 237 -7.34 2.12 24.71
C TYR A 237 -6.00 2.23 25.45
N PRO A 238 -6.02 2.41 26.80
CA PRO A 238 -4.85 2.82 27.58
C PRO A 238 -3.72 1.78 27.65
N GLU A 239 -3.98 0.52 27.27
CA GLU A 239 -2.96 -0.55 27.24
C GLU A 239 -2.27 -0.64 25.86
N THR A 240 -2.51 0.29 24.95
CA THR A 240 -1.83 0.32 23.64
C THR A 240 -0.34 0.53 23.82
N VAL A 241 0.45 -0.27 23.12
CA VAL A 241 1.90 -0.11 22.99
C VAL A 241 2.22 0.25 21.55
N PHE A 242 2.89 1.40 21.37
CA PHE A 242 3.29 1.90 20.07
C PHE A 242 4.66 1.35 19.67
N TYR A 243 4.80 0.98 18.40
CA TYR A 243 6.05 0.56 17.76
C TYR A 243 6.30 1.40 16.52
N GLY A 244 7.34 2.21 16.57
CA GLY A 244 7.76 3.05 15.46
C GLY A 244 8.80 2.36 14.59
N THR A 245 8.60 2.39 13.28
CA THR A 245 9.45 1.64 12.36
C THR A 245 10.07 2.48 11.26
N ASP A 246 9.74 3.76 11.19
CA ASP A 246 10.30 4.68 10.21
C ASP A 246 11.68 5.24 10.62
N VAL A 247 12.31 5.96 9.72
CA VAL A 247 13.50 6.76 10.02
C VAL A 247 13.16 7.89 10.98
N CYS A 248 14.13 8.36 11.78
CA CYS A 248 13.87 9.45 12.71
C CYS A 248 13.87 10.81 12.01
N HIS A 249 12.69 11.30 11.65
CA HIS A 249 12.52 12.64 11.07
C HIS A 249 12.88 13.75 12.06
N THR A 250 12.66 13.50 13.34
CA THR A 250 12.93 14.42 14.46
C THR A 250 14.33 14.25 15.07
N TYR A 251 15.32 13.70 14.32
CA TYR A 251 16.65 13.36 14.86
C TYR A 251 17.41 14.57 15.47
N LYS A 252 17.12 15.80 15.02
CA LYS A 252 17.76 17.03 15.54
C LYS A 252 17.12 17.55 16.82
N THR A 253 15.88 17.22 17.10
CA THR A 253 15.03 17.67 18.22
C THR A 253 14.70 16.51 19.14
N GLY A 254 13.60 15.80 18.91
CA GLY A 254 13.15 14.63 19.67
C GLY A 254 14.23 13.57 19.84
N GLY A 255 14.98 13.27 18.77
CA GLY A 255 16.07 12.31 18.81
C GLY A 255 17.13 12.67 19.86
N LYS A 256 17.62 13.90 19.86
CA LYS A 256 18.60 14.37 20.84
C LYS A 256 18.04 14.44 22.25
N ARG A 257 16.76 14.85 22.38
CA ARG A 257 16.08 14.95 23.67
C ARG A 257 15.95 13.58 24.33
N TYR A 258 15.55 12.54 23.55
CA TYR A 258 15.43 11.20 24.08
C TYR A 258 16.78 10.59 24.47
N LEU A 259 17.79 10.76 23.64
CA LEU A 259 19.14 10.28 23.96
C LEU A 259 19.67 10.90 25.26
N LYS A 260 19.52 12.23 25.43
CA LYS A 260 19.86 12.94 26.66
C LYS A 260 19.08 12.39 27.88
N TYR A 261 17.78 12.14 27.72
CA TYR A 261 16.97 11.51 28.76
C TYR A 261 17.55 10.16 29.19
N LEU A 262 17.96 9.31 28.24
CA LEU A 262 18.57 8.02 28.52
C LEU A 262 19.91 8.15 29.26
N GLU A 263 20.74 9.09 28.84
CA GLU A 263 22.03 9.41 29.49
C GLU A 263 21.85 9.87 30.96
N GLU A 264 20.93 10.81 31.20
CA GLU A 264 20.61 11.35 32.52
C GLU A 264 20.00 10.29 33.46
N ASN A 265 19.37 9.23 32.89
CA ASN A 265 18.82 8.13 33.66
C ASN A 265 19.73 6.88 33.70
N GLY A 266 21.02 7.02 33.35
CA GLY A 266 22.00 5.94 33.45
C GLY A 266 21.78 4.75 32.51
N LYS A 267 21.08 4.97 31.38
CA LYS A 267 20.74 3.94 30.41
C LYS A 267 21.74 3.82 29.24
N VAL A 268 22.89 4.47 29.32
CA VAL A 268 23.95 4.36 28.31
C VAL A 268 24.37 2.89 28.13
N GLY A 269 24.42 2.44 26.85
CA GLY A 269 24.81 1.07 26.52
C GLY A 269 23.69 0.02 26.63
N THR A 270 22.48 0.41 27.05
CA THR A 270 21.30 -0.47 26.99
C THR A 270 20.83 -0.66 25.54
N ASP A 271 19.97 -1.66 25.29
CA ASP A 271 19.35 -1.87 23.98
C ASP A 271 18.57 -0.62 23.53
N ASP A 272 17.80 -0.01 24.44
CA ASP A 272 17.06 1.25 24.21
C ASP A 272 17.99 2.40 23.76
N TYR A 273 19.13 2.58 24.44
CA TYR A 273 20.12 3.58 24.05
C TYR A 273 20.72 3.31 22.68
N ASN A 274 21.14 2.08 22.42
CA ASN A 274 21.79 1.70 21.17
C ASN A 274 20.81 1.84 19.97
N ARG A 275 19.55 1.45 20.15
CA ARG A 275 18.49 1.61 19.14
C ARG A 275 18.15 3.08 18.89
N SER A 276 18.18 3.90 19.93
CA SER A 276 17.99 5.36 19.81
C SER A 276 19.12 5.99 19.00
N VAL A 277 20.37 5.60 19.25
CA VAL A 277 21.51 6.04 18.44
C VAL A 277 21.33 5.60 16.99
N GLU A 278 20.97 4.34 16.75
CA GLU A 278 20.72 3.82 15.39
C GLU A 278 19.60 4.61 14.68
N SER A 279 18.48 4.87 15.36
CA SER A 279 17.35 5.62 14.81
C SER A 279 17.76 7.05 14.41
N ILE A 280 18.58 7.73 15.23
CA ILE A 280 19.15 9.04 14.90
C ILE A 280 20.04 8.98 13.66
N GLU A 281 20.91 7.96 13.55
CA GLU A 281 21.78 7.79 12.37
C GLU A 281 20.98 7.46 11.11
N GLN A 282 19.89 6.70 11.23
CA GLN A 282 18.95 6.46 10.14
C GLN A 282 18.34 7.77 9.63
N GLY A 283 17.86 8.64 10.52
CA GLY A 283 17.34 9.96 10.14
C GLY A 283 18.38 10.83 9.46
N LYS A 284 19.60 10.91 10.02
CA LYS A 284 20.71 11.67 9.41
C LYS A 284 21.01 11.19 7.99
N LYS A 285 21.05 9.86 7.78
CA LYS A 285 21.37 9.27 6.49
C LYS A 285 20.27 9.53 5.47
N TYR A 286 19.00 9.42 5.86
CA TYR A 286 17.86 9.72 5.01
C TYR A 286 17.93 11.14 4.45
N TYR A 287 18.21 12.14 5.31
CA TYR A 287 18.28 13.54 4.91
C TYR A 287 19.62 13.97 4.30
N ALA A 288 20.64 13.11 4.27
CA ALA A 288 21.93 13.43 3.67
C ALA A 288 21.97 13.25 2.15
N ASP A 289 21.04 12.47 1.59
CA ASP A 289 21.00 12.11 0.17
C ASP A 289 19.55 12.07 -0.32
N GLU A 290 19.12 13.15 -0.97
CA GLU A 290 17.75 13.28 -1.51
C GLU A 290 17.46 12.29 -2.64
N GLU A 291 18.48 11.88 -3.42
CA GLU A 291 18.29 11.00 -4.58
C GLU A 291 18.03 9.54 -4.17
N THR A 292 18.69 9.06 -3.13
CA THR A 292 18.56 7.67 -2.66
C THR A 292 17.73 7.53 -1.38
N GLY A 293 17.29 8.65 -0.79
CA GLY A 293 16.63 8.71 0.50
C GLY A 293 15.41 7.79 0.61
N ASN A 294 14.54 7.80 -0.39
CA ASN A 294 13.31 6.99 -0.35
C ASN A 294 13.59 5.49 -0.41
N LYS A 295 14.51 5.04 -1.27
CA LYS A 295 14.96 3.64 -1.28
C LYS A 295 15.54 3.22 0.05
N TYR A 296 16.33 4.10 0.65
CA TYR A 296 16.90 3.87 1.96
C TYR A 296 15.79 3.74 3.02
N ARG A 297 14.83 4.68 3.02
CA ARG A 297 13.69 4.71 3.97
C ARG A 297 12.88 3.41 3.91
N GLU A 298 12.45 2.96 2.73
CA GLU A 298 11.69 1.71 2.58
C GLU A 298 12.42 0.51 3.18
N ASN A 299 13.71 0.36 2.87
CA ASN A 299 14.51 -0.74 3.41
C ASN A 299 14.69 -0.64 4.94
N ILE A 300 14.80 0.57 5.48
CA ILE A 300 14.88 0.80 6.93
C ILE A 300 13.56 0.49 7.61
N MET A 301 12.43 0.89 7.04
CA MET A 301 11.11 0.56 7.58
C MET A 301 10.94 -0.96 7.70
N VAL A 302 11.34 -1.71 6.67
CA VAL A 302 11.32 -3.19 6.72
C VAL A 302 12.22 -3.72 7.83
N LYS A 303 13.46 -3.23 7.91
CA LYS A 303 14.41 -3.66 8.96
C LYS A 303 13.85 -3.40 10.35
N ASN A 304 13.42 -2.16 10.59
CA ASN A 304 12.90 -1.75 11.88
C ASN A 304 11.63 -2.53 12.25
N PHE A 305 10.73 -2.73 11.28
CA PHE A 305 9.53 -3.54 11.47
C PHE A 305 9.88 -4.97 11.93
N VAL A 306 10.80 -5.62 11.23
CA VAL A 306 11.23 -6.97 11.57
C VAL A 306 11.90 -7.00 12.94
N ASP A 307 12.77 -6.05 13.24
CA ASP A 307 13.47 -5.98 14.52
C ASP A 307 12.51 -5.81 15.71
N GLU A 308 11.41 -5.04 15.54
CA GLU A 308 10.37 -4.90 16.56
C GLU A 308 9.50 -6.15 16.64
N TYR A 309 9.00 -6.62 15.50
CA TYR A 309 8.08 -7.74 15.42
C TYR A 309 8.66 -9.03 16.01
N GLU A 310 9.90 -9.35 15.66
CA GLU A 310 10.54 -10.60 16.12
C GLU A 310 10.82 -10.62 17.63
N LYS A 311 10.86 -9.47 18.30
CA LYS A 311 11.02 -9.34 19.75
C LYS A 311 9.71 -9.48 20.53
N LEU A 312 8.56 -9.42 19.86
CA LEU A 312 7.26 -9.50 20.52
C LEU A 312 7.01 -10.90 21.10
N GLU A 313 6.48 -10.93 22.31
CA GLU A 313 5.90 -12.15 22.90
C GLU A 313 4.53 -12.46 22.29
N ASP A 314 3.66 -11.45 22.16
CA ASP A 314 2.40 -11.51 21.42
C ASP A 314 2.62 -10.95 20.01
N LYS A 315 2.77 -11.83 19.03
CA LYS A 315 3.02 -11.51 17.63
C LYS A 315 1.77 -11.13 16.85
N ARG A 316 0.75 -10.65 17.54
CA ARG A 316 -0.46 -10.11 16.92
C ARG A 316 -0.37 -8.58 16.90
N ILE A 317 -0.36 -8.01 15.71
CA ILE A 317 -0.20 -6.57 15.52
C ILE A 317 -1.20 -5.98 14.54
N VAL A 318 -1.44 -4.69 14.69
CA VAL A 318 -2.00 -3.82 13.66
C VAL A 318 -0.96 -2.76 13.34
N GLY A 319 -0.71 -2.53 12.06
CA GLY A 319 0.17 -1.48 11.56
C GLY A 319 -0.62 -0.50 10.69
N ILE A 320 -0.38 0.80 10.87
CA ILE A 320 -1.00 1.88 10.09
C ILE A 320 0.13 2.69 9.46
N TYR A 321 0.10 2.80 8.13
CA TYR A 321 1.14 3.42 7.32
C TYR A 321 0.52 4.11 6.10
N GLY A 322 1.21 5.06 5.50
CA GLY A 322 0.81 5.61 4.22
C GLY A 322 0.63 4.52 3.17
N THR A 323 -0.42 4.63 2.34
CA THR A 323 -0.84 3.59 1.38
C THR A 323 0.31 3.13 0.48
N SER A 324 1.23 4.03 0.09
CA SER A 324 2.39 3.69 -0.74
C SER A 324 3.32 2.63 -0.12
N HIS A 325 3.34 2.50 1.21
CA HIS A 325 4.16 1.53 1.94
C HIS A 325 3.48 0.18 2.14
N VAL A 326 2.17 0.07 1.92
CA VAL A 326 1.38 -1.14 2.22
C VAL A 326 0.87 -1.88 0.99
N LEU A 327 1.46 -1.70 -0.16
CA LEU A 327 1.09 -2.34 -1.41
C LEU A 327 1.85 -3.68 -1.60
N PRO A 328 1.26 -4.85 -1.31
CA PRO A 328 2.02 -6.11 -1.11
C PRO A 328 2.68 -6.67 -2.36
N TYR A 329 2.35 -6.13 -3.52
CA TYR A 329 2.89 -6.57 -4.80
C TYR A 329 3.43 -5.41 -5.65
N SER A 330 3.53 -4.22 -5.08
CA SER A 330 3.96 -3.01 -5.78
C SER A 330 5.33 -2.52 -5.30
N ASN A 331 5.89 -1.60 -6.04
CA ASN A 331 7.03 -0.83 -5.62
C ASN A 331 6.57 0.35 -4.75
N ASP A 332 7.54 1.09 -4.23
CA ASP A 332 7.35 2.35 -3.52
C ASP A 332 6.71 3.42 -4.43
N TYR A 333 6.38 4.57 -3.85
CA TYR A 333 5.75 5.69 -4.58
C TYR A 333 6.51 6.09 -5.85
N PHE A 334 7.84 6.02 -5.84
CA PHE A 334 8.68 6.36 -6.99
C PHE A 334 8.91 5.19 -7.97
N ASN A 335 8.27 4.04 -7.73
CA ASN A 335 8.39 2.82 -8.53
C ASN A 335 9.83 2.28 -8.65
N GLU A 336 10.65 2.54 -7.66
CA GLU A 336 12.08 2.22 -7.71
C GLU A 336 12.43 0.88 -7.05
N ILE A 337 11.85 0.58 -5.87
CA ILE A 337 12.07 -0.68 -5.16
C ILE A 337 10.76 -1.24 -4.62
N PRO A 338 10.69 -2.55 -4.29
CA PRO A 338 9.53 -3.11 -3.61
C PRO A 338 9.23 -2.32 -2.32
N CYS A 339 8.00 -1.84 -2.15
CA CYS A 339 7.59 -1.14 -0.94
C CYS A 339 7.65 -2.04 0.30
N MET A 340 7.51 -1.47 1.49
CA MET A 340 7.62 -2.19 2.77
C MET A 340 6.76 -3.46 2.79
N ALA A 341 5.48 -3.36 2.50
CA ALA A 341 4.58 -4.51 2.54
C ALA A 341 4.91 -5.58 1.49
N ASN A 342 5.41 -5.19 0.30
CA ASN A 342 5.87 -6.16 -0.70
C ASN A 342 7.09 -6.96 -0.17
N GLN A 343 8.02 -6.30 0.50
CA GLN A 343 9.16 -6.97 1.12
C GLN A 343 8.73 -7.85 2.29
N LEU A 344 7.84 -7.36 3.17
CA LEU A 344 7.29 -8.13 4.29
C LEU A 344 6.45 -9.32 3.82
N ASN A 345 5.74 -9.21 2.71
CA ASN A 345 4.95 -10.31 2.14
C ASN A 345 5.83 -11.50 1.72
N LYS A 346 7.06 -11.25 1.32
CA LYS A 346 8.03 -12.34 1.03
C LYS A 346 8.48 -13.07 2.29
N LYS A 347 8.54 -12.36 3.43
CA LYS A 347 8.96 -12.93 4.71
C LYS A 347 7.79 -13.58 5.48
N TYR A 348 6.61 -12.98 5.43
CA TYR A 348 5.42 -13.37 6.21
C TYR A 348 4.20 -13.65 5.32
N PRO A 349 4.30 -14.48 4.27
CA PRO A 349 3.28 -14.57 3.21
C PRO A 349 1.92 -15.05 3.68
N LYS A 350 1.85 -15.76 4.82
CA LYS A 350 0.61 -16.37 5.32
C LYS A 350 -0.12 -15.55 6.37
N ILE A 351 0.64 -14.80 7.18
CA ILE A 351 0.10 -14.05 8.33
C ILE A 351 -0.05 -12.56 8.07
N LEU A 352 0.47 -12.06 6.93
CA LEU A 352 0.39 -10.65 6.55
C LEU A 352 -0.92 -10.37 5.83
N ASN A 353 -1.80 -9.61 6.45
CA ASN A 353 -3.05 -9.09 5.91
C ASN A 353 -2.91 -7.60 5.63
N ILE A 354 -3.33 -7.16 4.44
CA ILE A 354 -3.20 -5.77 4.00
C ILE A 354 -4.54 -5.27 3.51
N GLU A 355 -4.92 -4.08 3.95
CA GLU A 355 -6.18 -3.42 3.62
C GLU A 355 -5.95 -1.91 3.45
N ASP A 356 -6.84 -1.23 2.73
CA ASP A 356 -6.81 0.22 2.53
C ASP A 356 -7.75 0.92 3.51
N ALA A 357 -7.20 1.79 4.34
CA ALA A 357 -7.92 2.58 5.32
C ALA A 357 -8.93 3.54 4.68
N CYS A 358 -8.60 4.09 3.53
CA CYS A 358 -9.43 5.10 2.87
C CYS A 358 -10.66 4.52 2.17
N THR A 359 -10.73 3.21 1.95
CA THR A 359 -11.80 2.59 1.16
C THR A 359 -13.18 2.84 1.75
N LEU A 360 -13.31 2.82 3.08
CA LEU A 360 -14.60 3.10 3.75
C LEU A 360 -15.11 4.51 3.51
N GLU A 361 -14.22 5.48 3.49
CA GLU A 361 -14.58 6.88 3.30
C GLU A 361 -14.88 7.19 1.82
N ARG A 362 -14.08 6.64 0.89
CA ARG A 362 -14.30 6.79 -0.56
C ARG A 362 -15.51 6.01 -1.05
N TYR A 363 -15.74 4.82 -0.51
CA TYR A 363 -16.77 3.90 -0.98
C TYR A 363 -17.65 3.38 0.16
N PRO A 364 -18.45 4.26 0.82
CA PRO A 364 -19.26 3.90 1.99
C PRO A 364 -20.24 2.76 1.74
N LYS A 365 -20.70 2.57 0.49
CA LYS A 365 -21.62 1.49 0.10
C LYS A 365 -21.05 0.08 0.31
N TYR A 366 -19.75 -0.07 0.48
CA TYR A 366 -19.09 -1.36 0.72
C TYR A 366 -18.81 -1.64 2.20
N LYS A 367 -19.12 -0.69 3.08
CA LYS A 367 -18.83 -0.77 4.51
C LYS A 367 -19.36 -2.02 5.18
N ASP A 368 -20.56 -2.48 4.79
CA ASP A 368 -21.24 -3.65 5.36
C ASP A 368 -21.30 -4.83 4.41
N SER A 369 -20.48 -4.83 3.35
CA SER A 369 -20.39 -5.94 2.40
C SER A 369 -19.49 -7.07 2.92
N GLU A 370 -19.50 -8.20 2.22
CA GLU A 370 -18.58 -9.30 2.45
C GLU A 370 -17.12 -9.02 1.95
N TYR A 371 -16.89 -7.84 1.39
CA TYR A 371 -15.58 -7.43 0.95
C TYR A 371 -14.67 -7.12 2.13
N ARG A 372 -13.42 -7.51 2.02
CA ARG A 372 -12.38 -7.08 2.94
C ARG A 372 -11.76 -5.80 2.42
N TYR A 373 -12.08 -4.74 3.04
CA TYR A 373 -11.38 -3.49 2.96
C TYR A 373 -11.31 -2.92 4.38
N TYR A 374 -10.68 -1.82 4.54
CA TYR A 374 -10.50 -1.22 5.84
C TYR A 374 -11.82 -1.11 6.61
N LYS A 375 -11.93 -1.75 7.76
CA LYS A 375 -13.09 -1.74 8.65
C LYS A 375 -12.70 -1.42 10.08
#